data_fe760a1e9402238695a4c6f4d8565713
#
_entry.id   fe760a1e9402238695a4c6f4d8565713
#
_cell.length_a   1.000
_cell.length_b   1.000
_cell.length_c   1.000
_cell.angle_alpha   90.00
_cell.angle_beta   90.00
_cell.angle_gamma   90.00
#
_symmetry.space_group_name_H-M   'P 1'
#
loop_
_entity.id
_entity.type
_entity.pdbx_description
1 polymer ?
#
loop_
_entity_poly.entity_id
_entity_poly.type
_entity_poly.pdbx_seq_one_letter_code
_entity_poly.pdbx_strand_id
1 'polypeptide(L)'
;MKNVVSCAAVSRNFGSFTALKDVSFKVREGEIFGVVGPNGAGKTTLLNCLEGLDRPSSGHVEVLGCDPIKDQHSLAQQIGVQLQSAALPPRLTVQDALELYSALYERPRPWRELLKDLGIKGKANARVDRLSGGERQRVFVALALINRPQLAFLDELTTALDPQSRRNMWDTVEHVRDSGATVVLTTHYMEEAERLCDRVAIIDHGRLVALDTVASLIQQHAGETTAKLILSASPSAEFDLNGVPGVTSARTEGRELTIRGTADGLQGVLAALAAHRITVTSMSTTTPGLEDVFLALTGRHITTEEQPA
;
A
#
# COMPACT_ATOMS: atom_id res chain seq x y z
N MET A 1 13.29 -17.98 -2.49
CA MET A 1 12.29 -17.27 -3.32
C MET A 1 13.04 -16.53 -4.41
N LYS A 2 12.53 -16.54 -5.65
CA LYS A 2 13.11 -15.81 -6.78
C LYS A 2 12.80 -14.31 -6.65
N ASN A 3 13.76 -13.46 -6.98
CA ASN A 3 13.51 -12.02 -7.10
C ASN A 3 13.03 -11.72 -8.52
N VAL A 4 11.98 -10.92 -8.63
CA VAL A 4 11.42 -10.46 -9.91
C VAL A 4 11.75 -9.01 -10.21
N VAL A 5 12.11 -8.22 -9.17
CA VAL A 5 12.67 -6.87 -9.30
C VAL A 5 13.91 -6.77 -8.44
N SER A 6 14.95 -6.13 -8.96
CA SER A 6 16.16 -5.78 -8.24
C SER A 6 16.58 -4.36 -8.59
N CYS A 7 16.62 -3.51 -7.56
CA CYS A 7 17.19 -2.16 -7.62
C CYS A 7 18.49 -2.15 -6.85
N ALA A 8 19.55 -1.62 -7.45
CA ALA A 8 20.86 -1.46 -6.82
C ALA A 8 21.36 -0.04 -7.00
N ALA A 9 21.43 0.73 -5.91
CA ALA A 9 21.93 2.10 -5.84
C ALA A 9 21.30 3.05 -6.90
N VAL A 10 19.98 2.91 -7.11
CA VAL A 10 19.25 3.67 -8.14
C VAL A 10 19.11 5.12 -7.74
N SER A 11 19.61 6.02 -8.60
CA SER A 11 19.42 7.46 -8.46
C SER A 11 18.83 8.05 -9.72
N ARG A 12 17.99 9.09 -9.59
CA ARG A 12 17.40 9.81 -10.71
C ARG A 12 17.41 11.30 -10.47
N ASN A 13 18.02 12.04 -11.38
CA ASN A 13 18.15 13.50 -11.36
C ASN A 13 17.41 14.10 -12.56
N PHE A 14 16.70 15.21 -12.32
CA PHE A 14 16.10 16.08 -13.34
C PHE A 14 16.76 17.45 -13.24
N GLY A 15 17.79 17.69 -14.04
CA GLY A 15 18.65 18.85 -13.90
C GLY A 15 19.32 18.89 -12.51
N SER A 16 19.07 19.93 -11.74
CA SER A 16 19.58 20.07 -10.36
C SER A 16 18.72 19.36 -9.30
N PHE A 17 17.51 18.90 -9.65
CA PHE A 17 16.62 18.22 -8.72
C PHE A 17 16.89 16.72 -8.68
N THR A 18 17.15 16.20 -7.49
CA THR A 18 17.33 14.75 -7.26
C THR A 18 16.04 14.13 -6.78
N ALA A 19 15.37 13.38 -7.66
CA ALA A 19 14.12 12.69 -7.35
C ALA A 19 14.32 11.35 -6.63
N LEU A 20 15.42 10.63 -6.94
CA LEU A 20 15.81 9.39 -6.26
C LEU A 20 17.29 9.45 -5.93
N LYS A 21 17.67 8.93 -4.75
CA LYS A 21 19.05 8.92 -4.26
C LYS A 21 19.38 7.58 -3.61
N ASP A 22 20.18 6.78 -4.31
CA ASP A 22 20.77 5.52 -3.82
C ASP A 22 19.73 4.53 -3.28
N VAL A 23 18.64 4.33 -4.04
CA VAL A 23 17.55 3.42 -3.65
C VAL A 23 17.94 1.99 -4.02
N SER A 24 17.88 1.08 -3.03
CA SER A 24 18.22 -0.33 -3.22
C SER A 24 17.22 -1.23 -2.53
N PHE A 25 16.58 -2.13 -3.29
CA PHE A 25 15.66 -3.16 -2.76
C PHE A 25 15.44 -4.29 -3.75
N LYS A 26 14.74 -5.33 -3.30
CA LYS A 26 14.34 -6.48 -4.13
C LYS A 26 12.90 -6.84 -3.86
N VAL A 27 12.16 -7.18 -4.94
CA VAL A 27 10.80 -7.73 -4.88
C VAL A 27 10.84 -9.22 -5.17
N ARG A 28 10.12 -10.00 -4.38
CA ARG A 28 10.04 -11.46 -4.50
C ARG A 28 8.85 -11.86 -5.37
N GLU A 29 8.98 -12.98 -6.04
CA GLU A 29 7.88 -13.56 -6.83
C GLU A 29 6.67 -13.88 -5.94
N GLY A 30 5.47 -13.47 -6.37
CA GLY A 30 4.20 -13.75 -5.73
C GLY A 30 3.83 -12.86 -4.54
N GLU A 31 4.69 -11.86 -4.17
CA GLU A 31 4.32 -10.90 -3.11
C GLU A 31 3.56 -9.69 -3.66
N ILE A 32 2.79 -9.04 -2.79
CA ILE A 32 2.36 -7.64 -2.98
C ILE A 32 3.38 -6.76 -2.26
N PHE A 33 4.12 -5.98 -3.04
CA PHE A 33 5.16 -5.09 -2.56
C PHE A 33 4.71 -3.63 -2.65
N GLY A 34 4.69 -2.93 -1.51
CA GLY A 34 4.30 -1.52 -1.43
C GLY A 34 5.49 -0.58 -1.53
N VAL A 35 5.39 0.45 -2.34
CA VAL A 35 6.27 1.63 -2.30
C VAL A 35 5.46 2.77 -1.68
N VAL A 36 5.78 3.13 -0.44
CA VAL A 36 4.94 3.97 0.40
C VAL A 36 5.66 5.28 0.72
N GLY A 37 4.93 6.36 0.78
CA GLY A 37 5.49 7.67 1.15
C GLY A 37 4.59 8.83 0.71
N PRO A 38 4.88 10.06 1.16
CA PRO A 38 4.08 11.24 0.83
C PRO A 38 4.15 11.60 -0.66
N ASN A 39 3.29 12.53 -1.08
CA ASN A 39 3.35 13.09 -2.41
C ASN A 39 4.70 13.78 -2.64
N GLY A 40 5.30 13.56 -3.81
CA GLY A 40 6.63 14.08 -4.13
C GLY A 40 7.81 13.30 -3.51
N ALA A 41 7.58 12.18 -2.81
CA ALA A 41 8.65 11.37 -2.24
C ALA A 41 9.52 10.64 -3.29
N GLY A 42 9.09 10.58 -4.56
CA GLY A 42 9.79 9.90 -5.64
C GLY A 42 9.18 8.55 -6.06
N LYS A 43 8.01 8.16 -5.53
CA LYS A 43 7.35 6.87 -5.80
C LYS A 43 7.11 6.61 -7.29
N THR A 44 6.42 7.52 -7.98
CA THR A 44 6.15 7.43 -9.42
C THR A 44 7.44 7.45 -10.25
N THR A 45 8.44 8.25 -9.86
CA THR A 45 9.76 8.24 -10.53
C THR A 45 10.44 6.88 -10.39
N LEU A 46 10.34 6.25 -9.23
CA LEU A 46 10.87 4.90 -9.02
C LEU A 46 10.15 3.88 -9.90
N LEU A 47 8.80 3.88 -9.92
CA LEU A 47 8.01 3.01 -10.79
C LEU A 47 8.40 3.21 -12.27
N ASN A 48 8.48 4.44 -12.75
CA ASN A 48 8.88 4.74 -14.12
C ASN A 48 10.25 4.13 -14.47
N CYS A 49 11.19 4.11 -13.52
CA CYS A 49 12.48 3.44 -13.72
C CYS A 49 12.34 1.91 -13.81
N LEU A 50 11.43 1.30 -13.01
CA LEU A 50 11.17 -0.14 -13.03
C LEU A 50 10.45 -0.56 -14.31
N GLU A 51 9.53 0.25 -14.78
CA GLU A 51 8.70 0.01 -15.97
C GLU A 51 9.46 0.27 -17.29
N GLY A 52 10.69 0.86 -17.21
CA GLY A 52 11.45 1.24 -18.37
C GLY A 52 10.95 2.51 -19.09
N LEU A 53 10.10 3.29 -18.45
CA LEU A 53 9.59 4.58 -18.94
C LEU A 53 10.60 5.71 -18.70
N ASP A 54 11.47 5.54 -17.71
CA ASP A 54 12.52 6.51 -17.38
C ASP A 54 13.85 5.82 -17.07
N ARG A 55 14.96 6.43 -17.52
CA ARG A 55 16.28 5.88 -17.30
C ARG A 55 16.86 6.39 -15.98
N PRO A 56 17.33 5.52 -15.07
CA PRO A 56 18.12 5.94 -13.92
C PRO A 56 19.32 6.79 -14.32
N SER A 57 19.67 7.80 -13.53
CA SER A 57 20.89 8.58 -13.72
C SER A 57 22.14 7.80 -13.29
N SER A 58 21.98 6.92 -12.29
CA SER A 58 23.00 5.96 -11.84
C SER A 58 22.35 4.76 -11.16
N GLY A 59 23.13 3.72 -10.90
CA GLY A 59 22.65 2.46 -10.36
C GLY A 59 22.15 1.51 -11.45
N HIS A 60 21.53 0.42 -11.02
CA HIS A 60 21.06 -0.65 -11.90
C HIS A 60 19.66 -1.12 -11.51
N VAL A 61 18.83 -1.36 -12.52
CA VAL A 61 17.49 -1.93 -12.39
C VAL A 61 17.41 -3.20 -13.23
N GLU A 62 16.88 -4.26 -12.64
CA GLU A 62 16.56 -5.50 -13.32
C GLU A 62 15.11 -5.88 -12.98
N VAL A 63 14.31 -6.20 -13.99
CA VAL A 63 12.91 -6.62 -13.86
C VAL A 63 12.71 -7.90 -14.66
N LEU A 64 12.28 -8.97 -14.02
CA LEU A 64 12.11 -10.31 -14.60
C LEU A 64 13.38 -10.84 -15.32
N GLY A 65 14.57 -10.42 -14.84
CA GLY A 65 15.86 -10.77 -15.46
C GLY A 65 16.25 -9.90 -16.65
N CYS A 66 15.47 -8.86 -16.96
CA CYS A 66 15.67 -7.93 -18.08
C CYS A 66 16.14 -6.55 -17.58
N ASP A 67 16.91 -5.84 -18.40
CA ASP A 67 17.15 -4.40 -18.25
C ASP A 67 15.95 -3.64 -18.84
N PRO A 68 15.16 -2.90 -18.01
CA PRO A 68 13.91 -2.31 -18.49
C PRO A 68 14.06 -1.33 -19.66
N ILE A 69 15.24 -0.75 -19.82
CA ILE A 69 15.52 0.20 -20.91
C ILE A 69 15.98 -0.50 -22.18
N LYS A 70 16.79 -1.56 -22.06
CA LYS A 70 17.34 -2.27 -23.22
C LYS A 70 16.39 -3.30 -23.79
N ASP A 71 15.66 -3.99 -22.88
CA ASP A 71 14.80 -5.12 -23.22
C ASP A 71 13.32 -4.73 -23.21
N GLN A 72 13.00 -3.43 -23.42
CA GLN A 72 11.66 -2.84 -23.26
C GLN A 72 10.56 -3.62 -23.97
N HIS A 73 10.79 -4.04 -25.22
CA HIS A 73 9.78 -4.78 -26.01
C HIS A 73 9.46 -6.15 -25.40
N SER A 74 10.47 -6.90 -25.00
CA SER A 74 10.30 -8.21 -24.35
C SER A 74 9.66 -8.08 -22.98
N LEU A 75 10.07 -7.07 -22.21
CA LEU A 75 9.53 -6.80 -20.89
C LEU A 75 8.05 -6.38 -20.94
N ALA A 76 7.66 -5.54 -21.91
CA ALA A 76 6.28 -5.09 -22.09
C ALA A 76 5.27 -6.23 -22.31
N GLN A 77 5.70 -7.38 -22.85
CA GLN A 77 4.86 -8.57 -22.98
C GLN A 77 4.62 -9.30 -21.64
N GLN A 78 5.45 -9.03 -20.62
CA GLN A 78 5.49 -9.77 -19.36
C GLN A 78 5.03 -8.94 -18.16
N ILE A 79 5.01 -7.61 -18.27
CA ILE A 79 4.54 -6.72 -17.21
C ILE A 79 3.19 -6.10 -17.57
N GLY A 80 2.40 -5.82 -16.53
CA GLY A 80 1.20 -4.99 -16.63
C GLY A 80 1.46 -3.65 -15.95
N VAL A 81 1.06 -2.56 -16.58
CA VAL A 81 1.29 -1.22 -16.03
C VAL A 81 -0.02 -0.44 -16.00
N GLN A 82 -0.40 0.03 -14.82
CA GLN A 82 -1.47 0.98 -14.62
C GLN A 82 -0.85 2.31 -14.16
N LEU A 83 -0.87 3.30 -15.01
CA LEU A 83 -0.31 4.64 -14.75
C LEU A 83 -1.28 5.51 -13.97
N GLN A 84 -0.77 6.37 -13.09
CA GLN A 84 -1.55 7.33 -12.30
C GLN A 84 -2.47 8.21 -13.16
N SER A 85 -2.00 8.69 -14.29
CA SER A 85 -2.71 9.60 -15.20
C SER A 85 -3.07 8.96 -16.55
N ALA A 86 -3.47 7.68 -16.53
CA ALA A 86 -3.91 7.02 -17.75
C ALA A 86 -5.22 7.65 -18.28
N ALA A 87 -5.23 8.00 -19.55
CA ALA A 87 -6.40 8.51 -20.25
C ALA A 87 -6.67 7.70 -21.51
N LEU A 88 -7.93 7.31 -21.69
CA LEU A 88 -8.43 6.72 -22.94
C LEU A 88 -9.19 7.78 -23.73
N PRO A 89 -9.25 7.69 -25.08
CA PRO A 89 -10.09 8.54 -25.88
C PRO A 89 -11.55 8.51 -25.36
N PRO A 90 -12.17 9.68 -25.10
CA PRO A 90 -13.41 9.74 -24.31
C PRO A 90 -14.62 9.03 -24.95
N ARG A 91 -14.58 8.76 -26.26
CA ARG A 91 -15.69 8.10 -26.98
C ARG A 91 -15.53 6.58 -27.09
N LEU A 92 -14.39 6.01 -26.69
CA LEU A 92 -14.22 4.55 -26.70
C LEU A 92 -15.17 3.89 -25.71
N THR A 93 -15.72 2.75 -26.11
CA THR A 93 -16.38 1.84 -25.18
C THR A 93 -15.31 1.02 -24.41
N VAL A 94 -15.70 0.43 -23.29
CA VAL A 94 -14.84 -0.48 -22.55
C VAL A 94 -14.37 -1.65 -23.42
N GLN A 95 -15.27 -2.20 -24.25
CA GLN A 95 -14.96 -3.25 -25.19
C GLN A 95 -13.91 -2.79 -26.21
N ASP A 96 -14.13 -1.63 -26.87
CA ASP A 96 -13.19 -1.13 -27.87
C ASP A 96 -11.79 -0.93 -27.29
N ALA A 97 -11.71 -0.40 -26.06
CA ALA A 97 -10.44 -0.21 -25.36
C ALA A 97 -9.73 -1.56 -25.10
N LEU A 98 -10.46 -2.55 -24.58
CA LEU A 98 -9.90 -3.86 -24.28
C LEU A 98 -9.54 -4.65 -25.55
N GLU A 99 -10.29 -4.53 -26.63
CA GLU A 99 -9.96 -5.15 -27.93
C GLU A 99 -8.73 -4.50 -28.55
N LEU A 100 -8.63 -3.16 -28.49
CA LEU A 100 -7.44 -2.44 -28.94
C LEU A 100 -6.18 -2.89 -28.19
N TYR A 101 -6.23 -2.93 -26.87
CA TYR A 101 -5.08 -3.37 -26.07
C TYR A 101 -4.78 -4.86 -26.25
N SER A 102 -5.79 -5.72 -26.40
CA SER A 102 -5.58 -7.13 -26.73
C SER A 102 -4.77 -7.33 -28.00
N ALA A 103 -4.95 -6.47 -29.00
CA ALA A 103 -4.25 -6.56 -30.27
C ALA A 103 -2.73 -6.21 -30.16
N LEU A 104 -2.28 -5.62 -29.06
CA LEU A 104 -0.87 -5.28 -28.81
C LEU A 104 -0.04 -6.45 -28.27
N TYR A 105 -0.70 -7.54 -27.83
CA TYR A 105 -0.06 -8.65 -27.14
C TYR A 105 -0.23 -9.96 -27.90
N GLU A 106 0.79 -10.81 -27.81
CA GLU A 106 0.79 -12.11 -28.52
C GLU A 106 -0.25 -13.10 -27.94
N ARG A 107 -0.44 -13.08 -26.62
CA ARG A 107 -1.30 -14.01 -25.88
C ARG A 107 -2.20 -13.31 -24.88
N PRO A 108 -3.11 -12.44 -25.35
CA PRO A 108 -3.97 -11.68 -24.45
C PRO A 108 -4.94 -12.60 -23.72
N ARG A 109 -5.32 -12.21 -22.52
CA ARG A 109 -6.42 -12.82 -21.78
C ARG A 109 -7.74 -12.44 -22.44
N PRO A 110 -8.73 -13.35 -22.54
CA PRO A 110 -10.06 -12.98 -23.01
C PRO A 110 -10.64 -11.84 -22.15
N TRP A 111 -10.85 -10.68 -22.74
CA TRP A 111 -11.27 -9.48 -22.01
C TRP A 111 -12.63 -9.66 -21.29
N ARG A 112 -13.52 -10.55 -21.79
CA ARG A 112 -14.78 -10.83 -21.13
C ARG A 112 -14.60 -11.53 -19.77
N GLU A 113 -13.56 -12.34 -19.61
CA GLU A 113 -13.19 -12.95 -18.34
C GLU A 113 -12.67 -11.87 -17.38
N LEU A 114 -11.79 -10.96 -17.85
CA LEU A 114 -11.30 -9.84 -17.05
C LEU A 114 -12.44 -8.97 -16.50
N LEU A 115 -13.40 -8.60 -17.36
CA LEU A 115 -14.56 -7.80 -16.91
C LEU A 115 -15.42 -8.55 -15.88
N LYS A 116 -15.51 -9.89 -15.97
CA LYS A 116 -16.21 -10.71 -15.00
C LYS A 116 -15.48 -10.71 -13.65
N ASP A 117 -14.18 -10.98 -13.66
CA ASP A 117 -13.36 -11.09 -12.45
C ASP A 117 -13.26 -9.76 -11.73
N LEU A 118 -13.23 -8.65 -12.47
CA LEU A 118 -13.21 -7.30 -11.93
C LEU A 118 -14.62 -6.74 -11.58
N GLY A 119 -15.68 -7.55 -11.70
CA GLY A 119 -17.04 -7.16 -11.31
C GLY A 119 -17.69 -6.08 -12.18
N ILE A 120 -17.22 -5.88 -13.42
CA ILE A 120 -17.73 -4.88 -14.37
C ILE A 120 -18.24 -5.46 -15.69
N LYS A 121 -18.64 -6.74 -15.69
CA LYS A 121 -19.13 -7.47 -16.87
C LYS A 121 -20.24 -6.72 -17.64
N GLY A 122 -21.14 -6.03 -16.93
CA GLY A 122 -22.26 -5.28 -17.54
C GLY A 122 -21.85 -3.96 -18.22
N LYS A 123 -20.56 -3.59 -18.17
CA LYS A 123 -20.07 -2.28 -18.65
C LYS A 123 -19.36 -2.34 -20.03
N ALA A 124 -19.32 -3.50 -20.68
CA ALA A 124 -18.62 -3.68 -21.95
C ALA A 124 -18.97 -2.61 -23.00
N ASN A 125 -20.26 -2.33 -23.17
CA ASN A 125 -20.76 -1.33 -24.15
C ASN A 125 -20.84 0.10 -23.60
N ALA A 126 -20.45 0.31 -22.32
CA ALA A 126 -20.43 1.66 -21.75
C ALA A 126 -19.23 2.44 -22.26
N ARG A 127 -19.42 3.72 -22.52
CA ARG A 127 -18.30 4.64 -22.86
C ARG A 127 -17.46 4.89 -21.61
N VAL A 128 -16.14 4.93 -21.78
CA VAL A 128 -15.20 5.13 -20.67
C VAL A 128 -15.45 6.44 -19.91
N ASP A 129 -15.84 7.50 -20.62
CA ASP A 129 -16.16 8.81 -20.04
C ASP A 129 -17.47 8.83 -19.22
N ARG A 130 -18.29 7.77 -19.31
CA ARG A 130 -19.56 7.62 -18.58
C ARG A 130 -19.46 6.71 -17.35
N LEU A 131 -18.29 6.15 -17.09
CA LEU A 131 -18.06 5.29 -15.94
C LEU A 131 -17.88 6.11 -14.66
N SER A 132 -18.32 5.55 -13.54
CA SER A 132 -17.90 6.07 -12.23
C SER A 132 -16.38 5.96 -12.05
N GLY A 133 -15.80 6.69 -11.08
CA GLY A 133 -14.37 6.64 -10.81
C GLY A 133 -13.88 5.21 -10.56
N GLY A 134 -14.56 4.46 -9.70
CA GLY A 134 -14.21 3.07 -9.39
C GLY A 134 -14.39 2.11 -10.57
N GLU A 135 -15.41 2.28 -11.41
CA GLU A 135 -15.58 1.47 -12.62
C GLU A 135 -14.47 1.77 -13.64
N ARG A 136 -14.14 3.04 -13.85
CA ARG A 136 -13.06 3.45 -14.73
C ARG A 136 -11.71 2.90 -14.26
N GLN A 137 -11.43 2.96 -12.97
CA GLN A 137 -10.21 2.41 -12.40
C GLN A 137 -10.09 0.90 -12.65
N ARG A 138 -11.17 0.14 -12.47
CA ARG A 138 -11.19 -1.31 -12.80
C ARG A 138 -10.96 -1.58 -14.28
N VAL A 139 -11.40 -0.70 -15.18
CA VAL A 139 -11.07 -0.81 -16.61
C VAL A 139 -9.57 -0.61 -16.83
N PHE A 140 -8.92 0.36 -16.18
CA PHE A 140 -7.46 0.52 -16.29
C PHE A 140 -6.70 -0.69 -15.72
N VAL A 141 -7.16 -1.26 -14.61
CA VAL A 141 -6.61 -2.52 -14.10
C VAL A 141 -6.82 -3.67 -15.11
N ALA A 142 -8.00 -3.76 -15.76
CA ALA A 142 -8.23 -4.76 -16.80
C ALA A 142 -7.24 -4.63 -17.97
N LEU A 143 -6.95 -3.39 -18.40
CA LEU A 143 -5.96 -3.13 -19.45
C LEU A 143 -4.55 -3.54 -19.02
N ALA A 144 -4.17 -3.28 -17.76
CA ALA A 144 -2.88 -3.71 -17.21
C ALA A 144 -2.75 -5.24 -17.07
N LEU A 145 -3.86 -5.97 -16.99
CA LEU A 145 -3.86 -7.43 -16.82
C LEU A 145 -4.11 -8.21 -18.12
N ILE A 146 -4.31 -7.52 -19.24
CA ILE A 146 -4.75 -8.14 -20.49
C ILE A 146 -3.70 -9.09 -21.07
N ASN A 147 -2.43 -8.84 -20.84
CA ASN A 147 -1.28 -9.64 -21.29
C ASN A 147 -0.93 -10.80 -20.36
N ARG A 148 -1.72 -11.08 -19.31
CA ARG A 148 -1.40 -12.08 -18.25
C ARG A 148 -0.04 -11.85 -17.63
N PRO A 149 0.20 -10.68 -17.04
CA PRO A 149 1.53 -10.30 -16.60
C PRO A 149 2.04 -11.19 -15.47
N GLN A 150 3.36 -11.43 -15.44
CA GLN A 150 4.04 -12.03 -14.30
C GLN A 150 4.23 -11.00 -13.16
N LEU A 151 4.28 -9.72 -13.52
CA LEU A 151 4.46 -8.60 -12.60
C LEU A 151 3.55 -7.43 -13.02
N ALA A 152 2.72 -6.97 -12.10
CA ALA A 152 1.84 -5.80 -12.29
C ALA A 152 2.36 -4.61 -11.49
N PHE A 153 2.49 -3.46 -12.13
CA PHE A 153 2.76 -2.16 -11.52
C PHE A 153 1.47 -1.37 -11.44
N LEU A 154 1.14 -0.87 -10.24
CA LEU A 154 -0.13 -0.21 -9.95
C LEU A 154 0.15 1.12 -9.23
N ASP A 155 0.11 2.23 -9.96
CA ASP A 155 0.46 3.55 -9.40
C ASP A 155 -0.77 4.26 -8.83
N GLU A 156 -0.80 4.46 -7.50
CA GLU A 156 -1.86 5.18 -6.75
C GLU A 156 -3.29 4.81 -7.13
N LEU A 157 -3.58 3.50 -7.13
CA LEU A 157 -4.84 2.91 -7.58
C LEU A 157 -6.11 3.48 -6.97
N THR A 158 -6.04 3.91 -5.71
CA THR A 158 -7.23 4.25 -4.92
C THR A 158 -7.40 5.74 -4.69
N THR A 159 -6.51 6.55 -5.26
CA THR A 159 -6.60 8.00 -5.19
C THR A 159 -7.92 8.48 -5.81
N ALA A 160 -8.62 9.38 -5.13
CA ALA A 160 -9.94 9.91 -5.51
C ALA A 160 -11.09 8.88 -5.56
N LEU A 161 -10.94 7.70 -4.96
CA LEU A 161 -12.04 6.76 -4.76
C LEU A 161 -12.72 6.98 -3.41
N ASP A 162 -14.04 6.81 -3.38
CA ASP A 162 -14.80 6.74 -2.14
C ASP A 162 -14.39 5.50 -1.31
N PRO A 163 -14.65 5.47 0.01
CA PRO A 163 -14.21 4.37 0.88
C PRO A 163 -14.70 2.98 0.46
N GLN A 164 -15.90 2.87 -0.11
CA GLN A 164 -16.41 1.59 -0.57
C GLN A 164 -15.73 1.13 -1.87
N SER A 165 -15.54 2.04 -2.82
CA SER A 165 -14.82 1.77 -4.06
C SER A 165 -13.36 1.41 -3.80
N ARG A 166 -12.71 2.03 -2.79
CA ARG A 166 -11.37 1.69 -2.34
C ARG A 166 -11.28 0.25 -1.85
N ARG A 167 -12.17 -0.19 -0.95
CA ARG A 167 -12.19 -1.57 -0.45
C ARG A 167 -12.38 -2.59 -1.57
N ASN A 168 -13.31 -2.32 -2.49
CA ASN A 168 -13.51 -3.20 -3.65
C ASN A 168 -12.27 -3.26 -4.56
N MET A 169 -11.45 -2.19 -4.59
CA MET A 169 -10.20 -2.19 -5.34
C MET A 169 -9.12 -3.03 -4.63
N TRP A 170 -9.08 -3.04 -3.31
CA TRP A 170 -8.19 -3.91 -2.54
C TRP A 170 -8.46 -5.38 -2.84
N ASP A 171 -9.73 -5.80 -2.83
CA ASP A 171 -10.12 -7.17 -3.21
C ASP A 171 -9.66 -7.50 -4.65
N THR A 172 -9.67 -6.50 -5.54
CA THR A 172 -9.18 -6.65 -6.92
C THR A 172 -7.66 -6.89 -6.94
N VAL A 173 -6.89 -6.15 -6.16
CA VAL A 173 -5.42 -6.33 -6.07
C VAL A 173 -5.07 -7.71 -5.51
N GLU A 174 -5.76 -8.14 -4.44
CA GLU A 174 -5.60 -9.49 -3.88
C GLU A 174 -5.89 -10.57 -4.94
N HIS A 175 -6.96 -10.42 -5.70
CA HIS A 175 -7.30 -11.35 -6.78
C HIS A 175 -6.22 -11.40 -7.88
N VAL A 176 -5.58 -10.27 -8.20
CA VAL A 176 -4.45 -10.22 -9.14
C VAL A 176 -3.28 -11.07 -8.64
N ARG A 177 -2.87 -10.91 -7.38
CA ARG A 177 -1.85 -11.74 -6.74
C ARG A 177 -2.25 -13.22 -6.73
N ASP A 178 -3.46 -13.54 -6.32
CA ASP A 178 -3.97 -14.92 -6.21
C ASP A 178 -4.06 -15.62 -7.58
N SER A 179 -4.13 -14.84 -8.66
CA SER A 179 -4.02 -15.37 -10.04
C SER A 179 -2.57 -15.69 -10.45
N GLY A 180 -1.59 -15.48 -9.57
CA GLY A 180 -0.19 -15.82 -9.76
C GLY A 180 0.74 -14.67 -10.18
N ALA A 181 0.24 -13.44 -10.27
CA ALA A 181 1.06 -12.29 -10.56
C ALA A 181 1.72 -11.73 -9.29
N THR A 182 2.94 -11.23 -9.42
CA THR A 182 3.54 -10.34 -8.42
C THR A 182 2.97 -8.95 -8.60
N VAL A 183 2.76 -8.21 -7.52
CA VAL A 183 2.24 -6.85 -7.58
C VAL A 183 3.23 -5.88 -6.93
N VAL A 184 3.54 -4.79 -7.61
CA VAL A 184 4.21 -3.63 -7.04
C VAL A 184 3.23 -2.47 -7.10
N LEU A 185 2.86 -1.93 -5.94
CA LEU A 185 1.95 -0.80 -5.88
C LEU A 185 2.60 0.41 -5.20
N THR A 186 2.18 1.61 -5.59
CA THR A 186 2.49 2.82 -4.85
C THR A 186 1.26 3.33 -4.13
N THR A 187 1.47 3.87 -2.96
CA THR A 187 0.41 4.54 -2.22
C THR A 187 0.96 5.57 -1.24
N HIS A 188 0.15 6.56 -0.92
CA HIS A 188 0.37 7.45 0.23
C HIS A 188 -0.61 7.15 1.37
N TYR A 189 -1.51 6.18 1.20
CA TYR A 189 -2.43 5.70 2.24
C TYR A 189 -1.80 4.53 2.99
N MET A 190 -1.48 4.74 4.27
CA MET A 190 -0.87 3.70 5.11
C MET A 190 -1.80 2.52 5.34
N GLU A 191 -3.11 2.77 5.50
CA GLU A 191 -4.14 1.73 5.64
C GLU A 191 -4.15 0.76 4.43
N GLU A 192 -3.95 1.28 3.21
CA GLU A 192 -3.87 0.45 2.01
C GLU A 192 -2.63 -0.46 2.04
N ALA A 193 -1.49 0.09 2.42
CA ALA A 193 -0.26 -0.68 2.53
C ALA A 193 -0.35 -1.75 3.63
N GLU A 194 -0.93 -1.41 4.79
CA GLU A 194 -1.16 -2.37 5.88
C GLU A 194 -2.09 -3.51 5.47
N ARG A 195 -3.11 -3.21 4.68
CA ARG A 195 -4.11 -4.18 4.25
C ARG A 195 -3.62 -5.13 3.16
N LEU A 196 -2.81 -4.63 2.23
CA LEU A 196 -2.48 -5.34 1.00
C LEU A 196 -1.06 -5.90 0.96
N CYS A 197 -0.08 -5.17 1.52
CA CYS A 197 1.31 -5.44 1.24
C CYS A 197 1.91 -6.48 2.19
N ASP A 198 2.64 -7.45 1.63
CA ASP A 198 3.46 -8.37 2.40
C ASP A 198 4.70 -7.65 2.96
N ARG A 199 5.29 -6.79 2.14
CA ARG A 199 6.45 -5.95 2.47
C ARG A 199 6.28 -4.56 1.89
N VAL A 200 6.88 -3.58 2.56
CA VAL A 200 6.85 -2.19 2.11
C VAL A 200 8.23 -1.57 2.13
N ALA A 201 8.50 -0.75 1.11
CA ALA A 201 9.60 0.20 1.05
C ALA A 201 9.06 1.59 1.37
N ILE A 202 9.46 2.16 2.48
CA ILE A 202 9.11 3.53 2.85
C ILE A 202 10.11 4.47 2.17
N ILE A 203 9.59 5.32 1.29
CA ILE A 203 10.38 6.32 0.55
C ILE A 203 10.05 7.71 1.08
N ASP A 204 11.10 8.45 1.39
CA ASP A 204 11.00 9.86 1.76
C ASP A 204 12.14 10.67 1.15
N HIS A 205 11.80 11.83 0.55
CA HIS A 205 12.77 12.70 -0.15
C HIS A 205 13.70 11.93 -1.12
N GLY A 206 13.15 10.99 -1.87
CA GLY A 206 13.88 10.17 -2.84
C GLY A 206 14.79 9.11 -2.24
N ARG A 207 14.71 8.84 -0.94
CA ARG A 207 15.53 7.84 -0.24
C ARG A 207 14.69 6.72 0.33
N LEU A 208 15.23 5.53 0.34
CA LEU A 208 14.68 4.41 1.07
C LEU A 208 14.97 4.62 2.58
N VAL A 209 13.91 4.79 3.37
CA VAL A 209 13.99 5.02 4.82
C VAL A 209 13.90 3.71 5.59
N ALA A 210 12.99 2.83 5.18
CA ALA A 210 12.82 1.51 5.78
C ALA A 210 12.29 0.50 4.75
N LEU A 211 12.57 -0.78 4.98
CA LEU A 211 12.14 -1.88 4.14
C LEU A 211 12.01 -3.15 4.97
N ASP A 212 10.78 -3.61 5.20
CA ASP A 212 10.51 -4.90 5.84
C ASP A 212 9.04 -5.31 5.61
N THR A 213 8.61 -6.39 6.25
CA THR A 213 7.18 -6.71 6.36
C THR A 213 6.46 -5.64 7.18
N VAL A 214 5.18 -5.42 6.87
CA VAL A 214 4.35 -4.44 7.61
C VAL A 214 4.38 -4.71 9.12
N ALA A 215 4.20 -5.97 9.52
CA ALA A 215 4.21 -6.36 10.93
C ALA A 215 5.56 -6.07 11.62
N SER A 216 6.69 -6.34 10.93
CA SER A 216 8.04 -6.09 11.45
C SER A 216 8.29 -4.60 11.66
N LEU A 217 7.90 -3.75 10.69
CA LEU A 217 8.05 -2.30 10.79
C LEU A 217 7.23 -1.72 11.94
N ILE A 218 5.98 -2.14 12.09
CA ILE A 218 5.12 -1.73 13.19
C ILE A 218 5.74 -2.13 14.53
N GLN A 219 6.18 -3.39 14.67
CA GLN A 219 6.78 -3.88 15.89
C GLN A 219 8.07 -3.13 16.27
N GLN A 220 8.89 -2.75 15.29
CA GLN A 220 10.18 -2.11 15.53
C GLN A 220 10.10 -0.62 15.78
N HIS A 221 9.12 0.09 15.18
CA HIS A 221 9.13 1.54 15.08
C HIS A 221 7.86 2.24 15.57
N ALA A 222 6.69 1.56 15.57
CA ALA A 222 5.43 2.26 15.77
C ALA A 222 5.03 2.50 17.25
N GLY A 223 5.86 2.05 18.20
CA GLY A 223 5.60 2.24 19.63
C GLY A 223 4.56 1.25 20.17
N GLU A 224 3.88 1.65 21.23
CA GLU A 224 3.05 0.78 22.05
C GLU A 224 1.56 1.00 21.81
N THR A 225 0.77 -0.07 21.98
CA THR A 225 -0.70 0.04 22.01
C THR A 225 -1.12 0.94 23.16
N THR A 226 -2.00 1.88 22.88
CA THR A 226 -2.67 2.71 23.91
C THR A 226 -4.09 2.23 24.08
N ALA A 227 -4.47 1.91 25.32
CA ALA A 227 -5.85 1.56 25.69
C ALA A 227 -6.42 2.61 26.64
N LYS A 228 -7.62 3.10 26.35
CA LYS A 228 -8.43 3.94 27.23
C LYS A 228 -9.59 3.14 27.73
N LEU A 229 -9.68 2.99 29.05
CA LEU A 229 -10.73 2.24 29.74
C LEU A 229 -11.57 3.19 30.59
N ILE A 230 -12.90 3.08 30.50
CA ILE A 230 -13.81 3.75 31.42
C ILE A 230 -14.25 2.71 32.46
N LEU A 231 -13.98 3.01 33.71
CA LEU A 231 -14.21 2.10 34.84
C LEU A 231 -15.54 2.37 35.50
N SER A 232 -16.15 1.35 36.13
CA SER A 232 -17.34 1.46 36.91
C SER A 232 -17.17 2.33 38.18
N ALA A 233 -15.96 2.34 38.74
CA ALA A 233 -15.54 3.14 39.87
C ALA A 233 -14.12 3.63 39.72
N SER A 234 -13.75 4.72 40.36
CA SER A 234 -12.34 5.16 40.39
C SER A 234 -11.53 4.13 41.19
N PRO A 235 -10.37 3.69 40.67
CA PRO A 235 -9.47 2.83 41.40
C PRO A 235 -9.00 3.50 42.71
N SER A 236 -8.73 2.70 43.73
CA SER A 236 -8.13 3.22 44.96
C SER A 236 -6.69 3.67 44.72
N ALA A 237 -6.15 4.53 45.58
CA ALA A 237 -4.77 5.00 45.50
C ALA A 237 -3.72 3.87 45.59
N GLU A 238 -4.13 2.70 46.10
CA GLU A 238 -3.27 1.51 46.22
C GLU A 238 -3.28 0.63 44.95
N PHE A 239 -4.10 0.96 43.95
CA PHE A 239 -4.20 0.21 42.72
C PHE A 239 -3.04 0.58 41.79
N ASP A 240 -1.94 -0.16 41.89
CA ASP A 240 -0.75 0.04 41.06
C ASP A 240 -0.70 -0.96 39.90
N LEU A 241 -0.60 -0.45 38.71
CA LEU A 241 -0.47 -1.21 37.46
C LEU A 241 0.96 -1.24 36.89
N ASN A 242 1.90 -0.52 37.53
CA ASN A 242 3.28 -0.48 37.06
C ASN A 242 4.02 -1.83 37.19
N GLY A 243 3.47 -2.76 37.99
CA GLY A 243 4.00 -4.12 38.13
C GLY A 243 3.44 -5.14 37.15
N VAL A 244 2.49 -4.76 36.29
CA VAL A 244 1.90 -5.68 35.30
C VAL A 244 2.86 -5.86 34.12
N PRO A 245 3.33 -7.09 33.83
CA PRO A 245 4.23 -7.36 32.73
C PRO A 245 3.63 -6.86 31.40
N GLY A 246 4.42 -6.13 30.62
CA GLY A 246 3.98 -5.59 29.33
C GLY A 246 3.24 -4.23 29.42
N VAL A 247 3.07 -3.66 30.61
CA VAL A 247 2.60 -2.28 30.80
C VAL A 247 3.80 -1.36 30.96
N THR A 248 3.90 -0.35 30.10
CA THR A 248 4.98 0.66 30.16
C THR A 248 4.54 1.89 30.93
N SER A 249 3.27 2.27 30.81
CA SER A 249 2.69 3.34 31.62
C SER A 249 1.20 3.14 31.84
N ALA A 250 0.71 3.54 33.02
CA ALA A 250 -0.69 3.60 33.37
C ALA A 250 -1.00 4.94 34.03
N ARG A 251 -2.02 5.62 33.56
CA ARG A 251 -2.47 6.92 34.10
C ARG A 251 -3.97 6.87 34.36
N THR A 252 -4.36 7.19 35.59
CA THR A 252 -5.77 7.24 35.99
C THR A 252 -6.20 8.67 36.22
N GLU A 253 -7.31 9.07 35.60
CA GLU A 253 -7.97 10.36 35.79
C GLU A 253 -9.47 10.10 36.15
N GLY A 254 -9.77 10.11 37.43
CA GLY A 254 -11.10 9.76 37.89
C GLY A 254 -11.47 8.32 37.55
N ARG A 255 -12.41 8.12 36.62
CA ARG A 255 -12.86 6.80 36.14
C ARG A 255 -12.24 6.40 34.81
N GLU A 256 -11.43 7.27 34.22
CA GLU A 256 -10.71 6.98 32.99
C GLU A 256 -9.30 6.46 33.32
N LEU A 257 -8.97 5.29 32.78
CA LEU A 257 -7.65 4.67 32.88
C LEU A 257 -7.05 4.57 31.48
N THR A 258 -5.94 5.27 31.27
CA THR A 258 -5.13 5.18 30.05
C THR A 258 -3.92 4.31 30.30
N ILE A 259 -3.74 3.30 29.46
CA ILE A 259 -2.63 2.32 29.55
C ILE A 259 -1.84 2.38 28.27
N ARG A 260 -0.51 2.31 28.37
CA ARG A 260 0.38 2.04 27.26
C ARG A 260 1.15 0.77 27.53
N GLY A 261 1.32 -0.06 26.48
CA GLY A 261 2.03 -1.32 26.60
C GLY A 261 1.71 -2.30 25.48
N THR A 262 2.01 -3.57 25.71
CA THR A 262 1.73 -4.67 24.79
C THR A 262 0.30 -5.18 24.95
N ALA A 263 -0.16 -6.00 23.99
CA ALA A 263 -1.47 -6.66 24.09
C ALA A 263 -1.57 -7.55 25.36
N ASP A 264 -0.48 -8.24 25.71
CA ASP A 264 -0.42 -9.07 26.93
C ASP A 264 -0.50 -8.21 28.19
N GLY A 265 0.15 -7.03 28.20
CA GLY A 265 0.05 -6.05 29.27
C GLY A 265 -1.39 -5.58 29.49
N LEU A 266 -2.14 -5.32 28.43
CA LEU A 266 -3.54 -4.96 28.51
C LEU A 266 -4.40 -6.10 29.12
N GLN A 267 -4.16 -7.34 28.72
CA GLN A 267 -4.84 -8.50 29.32
C GLN A 267 -4.54 -8.61 30.83
N GLY A 268 -3.27 -8.42 31.22
CA GLY A 268 -2.85 -8.39 32.62
C GLY A 268 -3.58 -7.31 33.43
N VAL A 269 -3.75 -6.11 32.85
CA VAL A 269 -4.52 -5.01 33.49
C VAL A 269 -5.99 -5.36 33.64
N LEU A 270 -6.62 -5.95 32.61
CA LEU A 270 -8.02 -6.38 32.71
C LEU A 270 -8.22 -7.44 33.81
N ALA A 271 -7.28 -8.37 33.95
CA ALA A 271 -7.29 -9.36 35.02
C ALA A 271 -7.12 -8.71 36.40
N ALA A 272 -6.21 -7.74 36.54
CA ALA A 272 -6.01 -7.00 37.78
C ALA A 272 -7.26 -6.18 38.20
N LEU A 273 -7.90 -5.51 37.23
CA LEU A 273 -9.16 -4.80 37.46
C LEU A 273 -10.27 -5.74 37.95
N ALA A 274 -10.40 -6.91 37.31
CA ALA A 274 -11.40 -7.92 37.69
C ALA A 274 -11.14 -8.46 39.11
N ALA A 275 -9.89 -8.71 39.51
CA ALA A 275 -9.50 -9.13 40.83
C ALA A 275 -9.91 -8.10 41.91
N HIS A 276 -9.89 -6.81 41.60
CA HIS A 276 -10.30 -5.71 42.43
C HIS A 276 -11.81 -5.38 42.30
N ARG A 277 -12.59 -6.21 41.59
CA ARG A 277 -14.04 -6.02 41.33
C ARG A 277 -14.39 -4.71 40.63
N ILE A 278 -13.44 -4.16 39.84
CA ILE A 278 -13.63 -2.99 39.02
C ILE A 278 -14.01 -3.44 37.60
N THR A 279 -15.21 -3.06 37.17
CA THR A 279 -15.72 -3.42 35.85
C THR A 279 -15.34 -2.34 34.82
N VAL A 280 -14.89 -2.76 33.66
CA VAL A 280 -14.70 -1.87 32.50
C VAL A 280 -16.05 -1.67 31.80
N THR A 281 -16.53 -0.44 31.73
CA THR A 281 -17.79 -0.08 31.08
C THR A 281 -17.64 0.29 29.62
N SER A 282 -16.45 0.78 29.23
CA SER A 282 -16.09 1.05 27.85
C SER A 282 -14.60 0.88 27.68
N MET A 283 -14.19 0.43 26.51
CA MET A 283 -12.79 0.28 26.14
C MET A 283 -12.57 0.75 24.69
N SER A 284 -11.55 1.57 24.49
CA SER A 284 -11.06 1.97 23.19
C SER A 284 -9.58 1.68 23.13
N THR A 285 -9.14 1.00 22.07
CA THR A 285 -7.71 0.69 21.85
C THR A 285 -7.25 1.37 20.57
N THR A 286 -6.09 2.01 20.63
CA THR A 286 -5.37 2.53 19.47
C THR A 286 -4.13 1.68 19.30
N THR A 287 -4.15 0.81 18.31
CA THR A 287 -2.98 0.00 17.92
C THR A 287 -2.16 0.84 16.94
N PRO A 288 -0.83 0.94 17.16
CA PRO A 288 0.02 1.66 16.22
C PRO A 288 0.03 1.01 14.84
N GLY A 289 0.17 1.84 13.82
CA GLY A 289 0.17 1.46 12.41
C GLY A 289 1.39 1.97 11.64
N LEU A 290 1.39 1.80 10.31
CA LEU A 290 2.46 2.31 9.44
C LEU A 290 2.55 3.84 9.46
N GLU A 291 1.48 4.55 9.78
CA GLU A 291 1.53 6.01 9.93
C GLU A 291 2.42 6.41 11.12
N ASP A 292 2.31 5.68 12.24
CA ASP A 292 3.19 5.89 13.40
C ASP A 292 4.64 5.50 13.09
N VAL A 293 4.86 4.44 12.31
CA VAL A 293 6.19 4.07 11.79
C VAL A 293 6.78 5.21 10.98
N PHE A 294 6.01 5.76 10.03
CA PHE A 294 6.48 6.86 9.21
C PHE A 294 6.83 8.09 10.05
N LEU A 295 5.97 8.45 11.00
CA LEU A 295 6.20 9.56 11.94
C LEU A 295 7.49 9.34 12.74
N ALA A 296 7.68 8.14 13.29
CA ALA A 296 8.88 7.80 14.08
C ALA A 296 10.17 7.89 13.27
N LEU A 297 10.14 7.48 12.00
CA LEU A 297 11.31 7.45 11.13
C LEU A 297 11.65 8.81 10.50
N THR A 298 10.64 9.66 10.23
CA THR A 298 10.82 10.90 9.46
C THR A 298 10.59 12.17 10.30
N GLY A 299 9.99 12.04 11.49
CA GLY A 299 9.64 13.15 12.38
C GLY A 299 8.44 13.98 11.92
N ARG A 300 7.66 13.51 10.94
CA ARG A 300 6.49 14.22 10.40
C ARG A 300 5.35 13.29 10.04
N HIS A 301 4.11 13.77 10.12
CA HIS A 301 2.94 13.05 9.61
C HIS A 301 2.90 13.08 8.08
N ILE A 302 2.29 12.06 7.49
CA ILE A 302 1.89 12.12 6.08
C ILE A 302 0.68 13.04 6.01
N THR A 303 0.90 14.25 5.49
CA THR A 303 -0.20 15.18 5.25
C THR A 303 -0.94 14.71 4.00
N THR A 304 -2.16 14.24 4.18
CA THR A 304 -3.10 14.01 3.08
C THR A 304 -3.68 15.37 2.69
N GLU A 305 -2.89 16.23 2.05
CA GLU A 305 -3.45 17.42 1.41
C GLU A 305 -4.28 16.97 0.22
N GLU A 306 -5.59 16.97 0.39
CA GLU A 306 -6.52 17.05 -0.73
C GLU A 306 -6.20 18.36 -1.45
N GLN A 307 -5.63 18.29 -2.65
CA GLN A 307 -5.55 19.47 -3.52
C GLN A 307 -6.99 19.92 -3.78
N PRO A 308 -7.33 21.18 -3.48
CA PRO A 308 -8.63 21.72 -3.88
C PRO A 308 -8.72 21.68 -5.39
N ALA A 309 -9.87 21.25 -5.89
CA ALA A 309 -10.26 21.12 -7.28
C ALA A 309 -10.19 22.44 -8.06
#